data_a6dbeec73b285d4d1d298668c4b849f9
#
_entry.id   a6dbeec73b285d4d1d298668c4b849f9
#
_cell.length_a   1.000
_cell.length_b   1.000
_cell.length_c   1.000
_cell.angle_alpha   90.00
_cell.angle_beta   90.00
_cell.angle_gamma   90.00
#
_symmetry.space_group_name_H-M   'P 1'
#
loop_
_entity.id
_entity.type
_entity.pdbx_description
1 polymer ?
#
loop_
_entity_poly.entity_id
_entity_poly.type
_entity_poly.pdbx_seq_one_letter_code
_entity_poly.pdbx_strand_id
1 'polypeptide(L)'
;MTPKFMKSMAFVALLGAASAALAAGLLDVSYRPLTGKTPVNLKERYAGQVLLVVNTASKCGYTPQYEGLEALHQRYTPKGFAVLGFPSNDFRGQEPGTEKEIQEFCTLTYGVKFPMFEKVSVVGENATPLYRALTQATGTAPGWNFHKYLISRDGRVVAQFPSKTKPDDPALVAAIERELPAPRAAR
;
A
#
# COMPACT_ATOMS: atom_id res chain seq x y z
N MET A 1 -30.07 15.52 51.91
CA MET A 1 -29.45 14.37 51.26
C MET A 1 -29.74 14.44 49.78
N THR A 2 -28.77 14.88 48.98
CA THR A 2 -28.88 14.96 47.51
C THR A 2 -27.78 14.09 46.91
N PRO A 3 -28.06 13.18 45.97
CA PRO A 3 -27.03 12.49 45.22
C PRO A 3 -26.65 13.29 43.99
N LYS A 4 -25.40 13.69 43.91
CA LYS A 4 -24.72 14.10 42.66
C LYS A 4 -24.08 12.87 42.06
N PHE A 5 -24.59 12.38 40.94
CA PHE A 5 -23.84 11.56 40.01
C PHE A 5 -24.48 11.66 38.62
N MET A 6 -23.89 12.41 37.74
CA MET A 6 -23.96 12.18 36.28
C MET A 6 -23.12 13.20 35.53
N LYS A 7 -21.89 12.90 35.24
CA LYS A 7 -21.12 13.54 34.15
C LYS A 7 -19.84 12.74 33.93
N SER A 8 -19.86 11.79 33.01
CA SER A 8 -18.66 11.28 32.32
C SER A 8 -19.08 10.21 31.31
N MET A 9 -19.60 10.60 30.18
CA MET A 9 -19.72 9.69 29.01
C MET A 9 -19.92 10.49 27.71
N ALA A 10 -18.96 11.32 27.33
CA ALA A 10 -19.03 12.04 26.07
C ALA A 10 -17.69 12.20 25.31
N PHE A 11 -16.60 11.53 25.73
CA PHE A 11 -15.29 11.82 25.15
C PHE A 11 -14.67 10.70 24.29
N VAL A 12 -15.30 9.54 24.18
CA VAL A 12 -14.73 8.39 23.42
C VAL A 12 -15.22 8.31 21.96
N ALA A 13 -16.31 8.96 21.62
CA ALA A 13 -16.91 8.83 20.27
C ALA A 13 -16.24 9.67 19.18
N LEU A 14 -15.51 10.74 19.51
CA LEU A 14 -14.93 11.64 18.48
C LEU A 14 -13.65 11.12 17.83
N LEU A 15 -12.83 10.33 18.52
CA LEU A 15 -11.60 9.78 17.96
C LEU A 15 -11.86 8.67 16.93
N GLY A 16 -12.93 7.90 17.10
CA GLY A 16 -13.30 6.83 16.17
C GLY A 16 -13.82 7.34 14.82
N ALA A 17 -14.54 8.46 14.81
CA ALA A 17 -15.10 9.03 13.59
C ALA A 17 -14.04 9.66 12.66
N ALA A 18 -13.01 10.29 13.23
CA ALA A 18 -11.92 10.88 12.44
C ALA A 18 -11.06 9.81 11.75
N SER A 19 -10.78 8.69 12.42
CA SER A 19 -10.04 7.57 11.83
C SER A 19 -10.81 6.89 10.70
N ALA A 20 -12.13 6.75 10.82
CA ALA A 20 -12.98 6.17 9.77
C ALA A 20 -13.10 7.09 8.55
N ALA A 21 -13.15 8.40 8.74
CA ALA A 21 -13.20 9.37 7.64
C ALA A 21 -11.88 9.42 6.86
N LEU A 22 -10.73 9.32 7.54
CA LEU A 22 -9.41 9.27 6.89
C LEU A 22 -9.25 7.98 6.07
N ALA A 23 -9.71 6.84 6.59
CA ALA A 23 -9.70 5.56 5.89
C ALA A 23 -10.58 5.58 4.64
N ALA A 24 -11.74 6.23 4.69
CA ALA A 24 -12.67 6.32 3.56
C ALA A 24 -12.10 7.12 2.36
N GLY A 25 -11.17 8.06 2.62
CA GLY A 25 -10.55 8.91 1.59
C GLY A 25 -9.20 8.43 1.08
N LEU A 26 -8.49 7.55 1.79
CA LEU A 26 -7.12 7.14 1.48
C LEU A 26 -6.96 6.60 0.05
N LEU A 27 -7.88 5.75 -0.37
CA LEU A 27 -7.85 5.10 -1.69
C LEU A 27 -8.71 5.83 -2.74
N ASP A 28 -9.39 6.92 -2.38
CA ASP A 28 -10.21 7.69 -3.33
C ASP A 28 -9.34 8.61 -4.19
N VAL A 29 -8.42 7.99 -4.89
CA VAL A 29 -7.42 8.61 -5.76
C VAL A 29 -7.27 7.77 -7.02
N SER A 30 -6.92 8.43 -8.12
CA SER A 30 -6.77 7.75 -9.42
C SER A 30 -5.35 7.83 -9.91
N TYR A 31 -4.85 6.70 -10.43
CA TYR A 31 -3.54 6.60 -11.06
C TYR A 31 -3.66 5.84 -12.37
N ARG A 32 -2.84 6.23 -13.32
CA ARG A 32 -2.75 5.55 -14.61
C ARG A 32 -1.91 4.27 -14.44
N PRO A 33 -2.38 3.11 -14.95
CA PRO A 33 -1.52 1.93 -15.05
C PRO A 33 -0.27 2.25 -15.87
N LEU A 34 0.85 1.63 -15.55
CA LEU A 34 2.15 1.90 -16.17
C LEU A 34 2.10 1.80 -17.72
N THR A 35 1.33 0.85 -18.25
CA THR A 35 1.10 0.67 -19.69
C THR A 35 -0.26 1.18 -20.18
N GLY A 36 -1.08 1.69 -19.29
CA GLY A 36 -2.44 2.15 -19.61
C GLY A 36 -2.49 3.64 -19.90
N LYS A 37 -3.57 4.09 -20.56
CA LYS A 37 -3.83 5.51 -20.80
C LYS A 37 -4.90 6.06 -19.86
N THR A 38 -5.80 5.23 -19.38
CA THR A 38 -6.95 5.62 -18.55
C THR A 38 -6.62 5.45 -17.08
N PRO A 39 -6.73 6.50 -16.26
CA PRO A 39 -6.58 6.39 -14.82
C PRO A 39 -7.60 5.43 -14.19
N VAL A 40 -7.19 4.74 -13.15
CA VAL A 40 -7.99 3.81 -12.37
C VAL A 40 -8.15 4.37 -10.97
N ASN A 41 -9.38 4.52 -10.48
CA ASN A 41 -9.66 4.87 -9.10
C ASN A 41 -9.36 3.65 -8.21
N LEU A 42 -8.44 3.81 -7.26
CA LEU A 42 -7.97 2.69 -6.43
C LEU A 42 -9.08 2.15 -5.52
N LYS A 43 -9.94 3.02 -4.99
CA LYS A 43 -11.06 2.62 -4.13
C LYS A 43 -12.07 1.75 -4.88
N GLU A 44 -12.44 2.17 -6.09
CA GLU A 44 -13.39 1.40 -6.91
C GLU A 44 -12.80 0.07 -7.37
N ARG A 45 -11.54 0.10 -7.82
CA ARG A 45 -10.89 -1.07 -8.43
C ARG A 45 -10.52 -2.15 -7.42
N TYR A 46 -10.16 -1.74 -6.18
CA TYR A 46 -9.65 -2.64 -5.15
C TYR A 46 -10.53 -2.68 -3.90
N ALA A 47 -11.81 -2.32 -4.03
CA ALA A 47 -12.76 -2.38 -2.92
C ALA A 47 -12.77 -3.74 -2.22
N GLY A 48 -12.63 -3.72 -0.89
CA GLY A 48 -12.68 -4.94 -0.08
C GLY A 48 -11.48 -5.87 -0.19
N GLN A 49 -10.39 -5.43 -0.82
CA GLN A 49 -9.13 -6.18 -0.88
C GLN A 49 -8.12 -5.65 0.16
N VAL A 50 -7.23 -6.52 0.60
CA VAL A 50 -6.01 -6.16 1.34
C VAL A 50 -4.97 -5.70 0.33
N LEU A 51 -4.34 -4.54 0.55
CA LEU A 51 -3.40 -3.98 -0.39
C LEU A 51 -2.02 -3.80 0.23
N LEU A 52 -0.97 -4.16 -0.51
CA LEU A 52 0.41 -3.84 -0.20
C LEU A 52 0.91 -2.80 -1.19
N VAL A 53 0.96 -1.54 -0.76
CA VAL A 53 1.45 -0.41 -1.57
C VAL A 53 2.97 -0.33 -1.41
N VAL A 54 3.70 -0.31 -2.53
CA VAL A 54 5.17 -0.34 -2.55
C VAL A 54 5.70 0.69 -3.54
N ASN A 55 6.62 1.56 -3.10
CA ASN A 55 7.38 2.40 -4.02
C ASN A 55 8.59 1.64 -4.56
N THR A 56 8.74 1.61 -5.87
CA THR A 56 9.69 0.72 -6.56
C THR A 56 10.76 1.49 -7.34
N ALA A 57 11.86 0.82 -7.66
CA ALA A 57 12.91 1.34 -8.53
C ALA A 57 13.68 0.22 -9.22
N SER A 58 14.10 0.46 -10.48
CA SER A 58 14.80 -0.53 -11.31
C SER A 58 16.30 -0.63 -11.02
N LYS A 59 16.92 0.41 -10.42
CA LYS A 59 18.38 0.49 -10.19
C LYS A 59 18.72 0.60 -8.70
N CYS A 60 18.13 -0.27 -7.89
CA CYS A 60 18.27 -0.27 -6.43
C CYS A 60 18.82 -1.62 -5.94
N GLY A 61 19.58 -1.63 -4.85
CA GLY A 61 20.01 -2.87 -4.21
C GLY A 61 18.85 -3.75 -3.71
N TYR A 62 17.65 -3.16 -3.55
CA TYR A 62 16.44 -3.89 -3.17
C TYR A 62 15.58 -4.34 -4.36
N THR A 63 15.96 -4.05 -5.60
CA THR A 63 15.22 -4.44 -6.81
C THR A 63 14.90 -5.94 -6.90
N PRO A 64 15.75 -6.87 -6.41
CA PRO A 64 15.40 -8.30 -6.35
C PRO A 64 14.14 -8.63 -5.53
N GLN A 65 13.66 -7.71 -4.69
CA GLN A 65 12.38 -7.91 -3.98
C GLN A 65 11.16 -8.00 -4.91
N TYR A 66 11.27 -7.60 -6.18
CA TYR A 66 10.20 -7.81 -7.15
C TYR A 66 9.75 -9.27 -7.24
N GLU A 67 10.68 -10.22 -7.18
CA GLU A 67 10.37 -11.67 -7.20
C GLU A 67 9.45 -12.06 -6.03
N GLY A 68 9.83 -11.65 -4.82
CA GLY A 68 9.06 -11.95 -3.63
C GLY A 68 7.71 -11.22 -3.58
N LEU A 69 7.64 -9.98 -4.10
CA LEU A 69 6.38 -9.23 -4.22
C LEU A 69 5.43 -9.92 -5.20
N GLU A 70 5.94 -10.41 -6.34
CA GLU A 70 5.15 -11.18 -7.29
C GLU A 70 4.67 -12.50 -6.67
N ALA A 71 5.53 -13.21 -5.94
CA ALA A 71 5.16 -14.43 -5.24
C ALA A 71 4.03 -14.19 -4.21
N LEU A 72 4.10 -13.11 -3.43
CA LEU A 72 3.02 -12.71 -2.52
C LEU A 72 1.73 -12.40 -3.28
N HIS A 73 1.83 -11.65 -4.38
CA HIS A 73 0.69 -11.30 -5.20
C HIS A 73 -0.01 -12.56 -5.73
N GLN A 74 0.72 -13.47 -6.34
CA GLN A 74 0.16 -14.72 -6.87
C GLN A 74 -0.47 -15.59 -5.76
N ARG A 75 0.21 -15.73 -4.62
CA ARG A 75 -0.25 -16.56 -3.50
C ARG A 75 -1.56 -16.05 -2.89
N TYR A 76 -1.72 -14.73 -2.77
CA TYR A 76 -2.82 -14.18 -1.99
C TYR A 76 -3.91 -13.49 -2.82
N THR A 77 -3.72 -13.26 -4.12
CA THR A 77 -4.77 -12.71 -5.00
C THR A 77 -6.08 -13.50 -4.93
N PRO A 78 -6.09 -14.86 -4.92
CA PRO A 78 -7.34 -15.61 -4.79
C PRO A 78 -8.07 -15.39 -3.45
N LYS A 79 -7.39 -14.80 -2.46
CA LYS A 79 -7.94 -14.49 -1.14
C LYS A 79 -8.33 -13.02 -0.98
N GLY A 80 -8.28 -12.23 -2.05
CA GLY A 80 -8.60 -10.80 -2.03
C GLY A 80 -7.45 -9.91 -1.56
N PHE A 81 -6.27 -10.12 -2.12
CA PHE A 81 -5.06 -9.33 -1.90
C PHE A 81 -4.50 -8.81 -3.22
N ALA A 82 -3.86 -7.64 -3.18
CA ALA A 82 -3.06 -7.15 -4.29
C ALA A 82 -1.81 -6.41 -3.81
N VAL A 83 -0.71 -6.58 -4.56
CA VAL A 83 0.44 -5.67 -4.51
C VAL A 83 0.18 -4.54 -5.51
N LEU A 84 0.44 -3.31 -5.11
CA LEU A 84 0.35 -2.12 -5.96
C LEU A 84 1.72 -1.45 -6.00
N GLY A 85 2.37 -1.48 -7.16
CA GLY A 85 3.70 -0.92 -7.36
C GLY A 85 3.66 0.50 -7.94
N PHE A 86 4.43 1.40 -7.34
CA PHE A 86 4.55 2.80 -7.75
C PHE A 86 6.02 3.13 -8.00
N PRO A 87 6.49 3.15 -9.25
CA PRO A 87 7.85 3.57 -9.56
C PRO A 87 8.12 5.00 -9.08
N SER A 88 9.27 5.22 -8.45
CA SER A 88 9.65 6.54 -7.94
C SER A 88 11.13 6.81 -8.15
N ASN A 89 11.44 8.01 -8.63
CA ASN A 89 12.80 8.47 -8.85
C ASN A 89 13.36 9.32 -7.69
N ASP A 90 12.63 9.44 -6.57
CA ASP A 90 12.98 10.34 -5.46
C ASP A 90 14.26 9.90 -4.74
N PHE A 91 14.60 8.61 -4.76
CA PHE A 91 15.76 8.08 -4.06
C PHE A 91 16.96 7.93 -4.99
N ARG A 92 17.81 8.95 -5.01
CA ARG A 92 19.07 9.01 -5.77
C ARG A 92 18.91 8.76 -7.28
N GLY A 93 17.75 9.09 -7.86
CA GLY A 93 17.55 8.88 -9.29
C GLY A 93 17.59 7.41 -9.72
N GLN A 94 17.18 6.48 -8.84
CA GLN A 94 17.28 5.03 -9.11
C GLN A 94 16.12 4.48 -9.98
N GLU A 95 15.21 5.34 -10.44
CA GLU A 95 14.18 5.01 -11.43
C GLU A 95 14.21 6.00 -12.61
N PRO A 96 15.32 6.09 -13.38
CA PRO A 96 15.47 7.12 -14.41
C PRO A 96 14.67 6.81 -15.67
N GLY A 97 14.29 5.54 -15.90
CA GLY A 97 13.64 5.09 -17.13
C GLY A 97 12.27 5.72 -17.38
N THR A 98 11.84 5.65 -18.63
CA THR A 98 10.46 5.91 -19.03
C THR A 98 9.55 4.80 -18.49
N GLU A 99 8.25 5.04 -18.41
CA GLU A 99 7.29 4.03 -17.94
C GLU A 99 7.31 2.77 -18.81
N LYS A 100 7.55 2.90 -20.11
CA LYS A 100 7.72 1.77 -21.03
C LYS A 100 8.95 0.93 -20.66
N GLU A 101 10.09 1.56 -20.44
CA GLU A 101 11.33 0.87 -20.04
C GLU A 101 11.18 0.19 -18.68
N ILE A 102 10.50 0.84 -17.73
CA ILE A 102 10.20 0.27 -16.41
C ILE A 102 9.32 -0.99 -16.57
N GLN A 103 8.26 -0.91 -17.39
CA GLN A 103 7.38 -2.04 -17.62
C GLN A 103 8.12 -3.21 -18.26
N GLU A 104 8.92 -2.94 -19.30
CA GLU A 104 9.73 -3.97 -19.98
C GLU A 104 10.70 -4.62 -19.01
N PHE A 105 11.41 -3.83 -18.21
CA PHE A 105 12.32 -4.33 -17.18
C PHE A 105 11.61 -5.22 -16.15
N CYS A 106 10.51 -4.75 -15.56
CA CYS A 106 9.76 -5.50 -14.57
C CYS A 106 9.23 -6.83 -15.13
N THR A 107 8.70 -6.80 -16.36
CA THR A 107 8.11 -7.98 -16.99
C THR A 107 9.18 -9.00 -17.41
N LEU A 108 10.23 -8.54 -18.11
CA LEU A 108 11.24 -9.44 -18.71
C LEU A 108 12.23 -9.96 -17.67
N THR A 109 12.57 -9.15 -16.64
CA THR A 109 13.59 -9.54 -15.66
C THR A 109 12.99 -10.28 -14.47
N TYR A 110 11.82 -9.85 -13.99
CA TYR A 110 11.22 -10.35 -12.74
C TYR A 110 9.85 -11.00 -12.94
N GLY A 111 9.30 -11.02 -14.17
CA GLY A 111 8.00 -11.61 -14.44
C GLY A 111 6.85 -10.93 -13.71
N VAL A 112 6.98 -9.64 -13.36
CA VAL A 112 5.98 -8.88 -12.59
C VAL A 112 4.65 -8.87 -13.33
N LYS A 113 3.60 -9.31 -12.64
CA LYS A 113 2.20 -9.31 -13.06
C LYS A 113 1.30 -8.51 -12.15
N PHE A 114 1.77 -8.19 -10.94
CA PHE A 114 0.99 -7.31 -10.06
C PHE A 114 0.86 -5.92 -10.66
N PRO A 115 -0.22 -5.19 -10.34
CA PRO A 115 -0.48 -3.86 -10.86
C PRO A 115 0.66 -2.88 -10.59
N MET A 116 1.20 -2.30 -11.66
CA MET A 116 2.16 -1.23 -11.65
C MET A 116 1.50 0.05 -12.19
N PHE A 117 1.76 1.17 -11.54
CA PHE A 117 1.20 2.47 -11.88
C PHE A 117 2.27 3.42 -12.42
N GLU A 118 1.81 4.59 -12.91
CA GLU A 118 2.66 5.66 -13.38
C GLU A 118 3.73 6.05 -12.37
N LYS A 119 4.84 6.61 -12.85
CA LYS A 119 5.92 7.09 -12.01
C LYS A 119 5.44 8.28 -11.17
N VAL A 120 5.69 8.22 -9.86
CA VAL A 120 5.20 9.21 -8.90
C VAL A 120 6.29 9.69 -7.95
N SER A 121 6.06 10.86 -7.35
CA SER A 121 6.82 11.31 -6.19
C SER A 121 6.17 10.77 -4.92
N VAL A 122 6.98 10.23 -4.01
CA VAL A 122 6.51 9.55 -2.79
C VAL A 122 6.95 10.26 -1.51
N VAL A 123 7.84 11.24 -1.61
CA VAL A 123 8.35 12.04 -0.48
C VAL A 123 8.37 13.53 -0.81
N GLY A 124 8.50 14.36 0.24
CA GLY A 124 8.58 15.82 0.10
C GLY A 124 7.27 16.47 -0.33
N GLU A 125 7.37 17.74 -0.75
CA GLU A 125 6.21 18.56 -1.11
C GLU A 125 5.47 18.03 -2.36
N ASN A 126 6.20 17.36 -3.25
CA ASN A 126 5.66 16.78 -4.49
C ASN A 126 5.05 15.38 -4.30
N ALA A 127 5.07 14.83 -3.08
CA ALA A 127 4.46 13.53 -2.83
C ALA A 127 3.00 13.50 -3.28
N THR A 128 2.61 12.45 -3.97
CA THR A 128 1.23 12.29 -4.46
C THR A 128 0.21 12.16 -3.32
N PRO A 129 -1.07 12.41 -3.57
CA PRO A 129 -2.12 12.33 -2.55
C PRO A 129 -2.10 11.02 -1.75
N LEU A 130 -1.92 9.87 -2.42
CA LEU A 130 -1.81 8.58 -1.76
C LEU A 130 -0.66 8.55 -0.75
N TYR A 131 0.55 8.94 -1.17
CA TYR A 131 1.72 8.87 -0.30
C TYR A 131 1.71 9.90 0.83
N ARG A 132 1.10 11.08 0.61
CA ARG A 132 0.82 12.02 1.71
C ARG A 132 -0.12 11.42 2.74
N ALA A 133 -1.20 10.80 2.30
CA ALA A 133 -2.17 10.16 3.19
C ALA A 133 -1.57 8.95 3.94
N LEU A 134 -0.76 8.12 3.27
CA LEU A 134 -0.02 7.01 3.89
C LEU A 134 0.95 7.51 4.97
N THR A 135 1.71 8.56 4.66
CA THR A 135 2.62 9.20 5.60
C THR A 135 1.87 9.78 6.80
N GLN A 136 0.74 10.46 6.56
CA GLN A 136 -0.09 11.02 7.63
C GLN A 136 -0.68 9.92 8.53
N ALA A 137 -1.15 8.83 7.94
CA ALA A 137 -1.76 7.72 8.69
C ALA A 137 -0.76 6.96 9.57
N THR A 138 0.52 6.91 9.18
CA THR A 138 1.58 6.14 9.87
C THR A 138 2.57 7.00 10.64
N GLY A 139 2.59 8.32 10.40
CA GLY A 139 3.64 9.21 10.87
C GLY A 139 5.01 8.99 10.20
N THR A 140 5.07 8.13 9.15
CA THR A 140 6.35 7.71 8.53
C THR A 140 6.25 7.76 7.01
N ALA A 141 7.07 8.62 6.39
CA ALA A 141 7.26 8.63 4.94
C ALA A 141 8.17 7.47 4.50
N PRO A 142 8.15 7.07 3.21
CA PRO A 142 9.12 6.13 2.69
C PRO A 142 10.55 6.62 2.94
N GLY A 143 11.36 5.80 3.64
CA GLY A 143 12.77 6.13 3.89
C GLY A 143 13.69 5.76 2.74
N TRP A 144 13.25 4.89 1.82
CA TRP A 144 13.98 4.44 0.63
C TRP A 144 13.04 3.71 -0.34
N ASN A 145 13.57 3.25 -1.49
CA ASN A 145 12.84 2.37 -2.41
C ASN A 145 12.43 1.06 -1.73
N PHE A 146 11.34 0.49 -2.15
CA PHE A 146 10.73 -0.74 -1.61
C PHE A 146 10.26 -0.61 -0.15
N HIS A 147 9.89 0.60 0.30
CA HIS A 147 9.08 0.79 1.50
C HIS A 147 7.65 0.30 1.22
N LYS A 148 7.03 -0.30 2.22
CA LYS A 148 5.73 -0.96 2.04
C LYS A 148 4.73 -0.46 3.06
N TYR A 149 3.48 -0.24 2.61
CA TYR A 149 2.34 0.04 3.47
C TYR A 149 1.27 -1.03 3.26
N LEU A 150 0.80 -1.63 4.34
CA LEU A 150 -0.28 -2.60 4.31
C LEU A 150 -1.60 -1.92 4.66
N ILE A 151 -2.58 -2.08 3.78
CA ILE A 151 -3.91 -1.50 3.90
C ILE A 151 -4.92 -2.65 4.05
N SER A 152 -5.75 -2.57 5.07
CA SER A 152 -6.82 -3.52 5.34
C SER A 152 -7.98 -3.40 4.33
N ARG A 153 -8.88 -4.37 4.35
CA ARG A 153 -10.04 -4.45 3.44
C ARG A 153 -11.00 -3.27 3.54
N ASP A 154 -11.02 -2.59 4.67
CA ASP A 154 -11.82 -1.39 4.93
C ASP A 154 -11.07 -0.08 4.65
N GLY A 155 -9.87 -0.17 4.06
CA GLY A 155 -9.08 0.98 3.60
C GLY A 155 -8.23 1.64 4.69
N ARG A 156 -8.02 1.03 5.85
CA ARG A 156 -7.14 1.56 6.91
C ARG A 156 -5.70 1.09 6.71
N VAL A 157 -4.72 1.95 6.93
CA VAL A 157 -3.32 1.52 7.01
C VAL A 157 -3.10 0.80 8.33
N VAL A 158 -2.73 -0.48 8.27
CA VAL A 158 -2.58 -1.35 9.45
C VAL A 158 -1.13 -1.66 9.80
N ALA A 159 -0.22 -1.50 8.85
CA ALA A 159 1.21 -1.65 9.09
C ALA A 159 2.03 -0.93 8.01
N GLN A 160 3.30 -0.67 8.34
CA GLN A 160 4.31 -0.24 7.36
C GLN A 160 5.60 -1.01 7.60
N PHE A 161 6.36 -1.22 6.54
CA PHE A 161 7.61 -2.00 6.59
C PHE A 161 8.71 -1.26 5.85
N PRO A 162 9.87 -1.07 6.47
CA PRO A 162 11.01 -0.43 5.83
C PRO A 162 11.54 -1.26 4.66
N SER A 163 12.31 -0.64 3.80
CA SER A 163 12.88 -1.23 2.58
C SER A 163 13.62 -2.56 2.82
N LYS A 164 14.31 -2.69 3.96
CA LYS A 164 15.06 -3.90 4.33
C LYS A 164 14.17 -5.12 4.63
N THR A 165 12.90 -4.93 4.98
CA THR A 165 11.96 -6.02 5.21
C THR A 165 11.64 -6.67 3.88
N LYS A 166 12.08 -7.92 3.70
CA LYS A 166 11.84 -8.69 2.49
C LYS A 166 10.37 -9.13 2.39
N PRO A 167 9.86 -9.40 1.17
CA PRO A 167 8.48 -9.89 0.99
C PRO A 167 8.18 -11.22 1.69
N ASP A 168 9.19 -12.07 1.89
CA ASP A 168 9.08 -13.35 2.60
C ASP A 168 9.29 -13.24 4.11
N ASP A 169 9.50 -12.03 4.64
CA ASP A 169 9.65 -11.80 6.08
C ASP A 169 8.42 -12.29 6.84
N PRO A 170 8.59 -13.14 7.87
CA PRO A 170 7.48 -13.69 8.63
C PRO A 170 6.54 -12.64 9.23
N ALA A 171 7.06 -11.47 9.62
CA ALA A 171 6.24 -10.40 10.18
C ALA A 171 5.35 -9.76 9.12
N LEU A 172 5.86 -9.56 7.90
CA LEU A 172 5.07 -9.05 6.77
C LEU A 172 4.01 -10.07 6.36
N VAL A 173 4.40 -11.34 6.19
CA VAL A 173 3.47 -12.41 5.82
C VAL A 173 2.36 -12.56 6.85
N ALA A 174 2.69 -12.62 8.14
CA ALA A 174 1.71 -12.72 9.21
C ALA A 174 0.78 -11.48 9.27
N ALA A 175 1.29 -10.28 8.97
CA ALA A 175 0.46 -9.09 8.90
C ALA A 175 -0.56 -9.18 7.75
N ILE A 176 -0.15 -9.63 6.57
CA ILE A 176 -1.05 -9.86 5.43
C ILE A 176 -2.11 -10.91 5.81
N GLU A 177 -1.71 -12.05 6.37
CA GLU A 177 -2.60 -13.16 6.70
C GLU A 177 -3.65 -12.78 7.74
N ARG A 178 -3.34 -11.88 8.68
CA ARG A 178 -4.33 -11.38 9.67
C ARG A 178 -5.44 -10.54 9.03
N GLU A 179 -5.14 -9.83 7.96
CA GLU A 179 -6.13 -8.98 7.27
C GLU A 179 -6.96 -9.75 6.24
N LEU A 180 -6.50 -10.93 5.82
CA LEU A 180 -7.22 -11.78 4.89
C LEU A 180 -8.40 -12.49 5.57
N PRO A 181 -9.49 -12.81 4.83
CA PRO A 181 -10.58 -13.57 5.39
C PRO A 181 -10.09 -14.96 5.84
N ALA A 182 -10.64 -15.45 6.96
CA ALA A 182 -10.39 -16.80 7.41
C ALA A 182 -10.69 -17.81 6.28
N PRO A 183 -9.92 -18.91 6.15
CA PRO A 183 -10.24 -19.97 5.21
C PRO A 183 -11.69 -20.41 5.42
N ARG A 184 -12.48 -20.49 4.34
CA ARG A 184 -13.80 -21.10 4.44
C ARG A 184 -13.59 -22.53 4.91
N ALA A 185 -14.21 -22.90 6.05
CA ALA A 185 -14.29 -24.30 6.46
C ALA A 185 -14.83 -25.11 5.27
N ALA A 186 -14.13 -26.17 4.89
CA ALA A 186 -14.63 -27.11 3.89
C ALA A 186 -15.96 -27.67 4.41
N ARG A 187 -17.05 -27.45 3.66
CA ARG A 187 -18.34 -28.08 3.90
C ARG A 187 -18.32 -29.48 3.33
#